data_df1e529f8e6919af354629018c63d0a3
#
_entry.id   df1e529f8e6919af354629018c63d0a3
#
_cell.length_a   1.000
_cell.length_b   1.000
_cell.length_c   1.000
_cell.angle_alpha   90.00
_cell.angle_beta   90.00
_cell.angle_gamma   90.00
#
_symmetry.space_group_name_H-M   'P 1'
#
loop_
_entity.id
_entity.type
_entity.pdbx_description
1 polymer ?
#
loop_
_entity_poly.entity_id
_entity_poly.type
_entity_poly.pdbx_seq_one_letter_code
_entity_poly.pdbx_strand_id
1 'polypeptide(L)'
;MAIAETLAGDEAGYVALMNEAAGRMGLTATHYANPNGLPDPAQVTTARDLAVLSLYIRQTFPQYLPIFATSTVTLNGRKLESENKLLENFAGTTGMKTGYICASGLNMVATVERNGRSLLAVILGGASARDRNEHAAELLMRGFNGTALPTGQTVLTLGNSPAMPPVDMRPQICGKQAKAYAASQEAAFPMGLEGQPSYLTDTILPTAYVATDLGRIAVGVSLPRPRPAHLPVFTEPTEEAALDGDLRPGLPASIPFPRPRPRF
;
A
#
# COMPACT_ATOMS: atom_id res chain seq x y z
N MET A 1 -5.58 -14.64 7.35
CA MET A 1 -5.18 -15.43 8.54
C MET A 1 -4.41 -16.68 8.12
N ALA A 2 -4.95 -17.66 7.39
CA ALA A 2 -4.27 -18.92 7.06
C ALA A 2 -2.83 -18.80 6.53
N ILE A 3 -2.54 -17.83 5.65
CA ILE A 3 -1.17 -17.58 5.15
C ILE A 3 -0.24 -17.13 6.30
N ALA A 4 -0.71 -16.23 7.16
CA ALA A 4 0.05 -15.73 8.30
C ALA A 4 0.38 -16.85 9.29
N GLU A 5 -0.62 -17.63 9.66
CA GLU A 5 -0.48 -18.81 10.55
C GLU A 5 0.46 -19.86 9.96
N THR A 6 0.38 -20.12 8.65
CA THR A 6 1.28 -21.06 7.97
C THR A 6 2.74 -20.59 7.99
N LEU A 7 2.97 -19.28 7.92
CA LEU A 7 4.32 -18.71 7.86
C LEU A 7 4.98 -18.58 9.25
N ALA A 8 4.20 -18.36 10.30
CA ALA A 8 4.72 -18.03 11.63
C ALA A 8 4.22 -18.93 12.77
N GLY A 9 3.36 -19.91 12.45
CA GLY A 9 2.75 -20.80 13.43
C GLY A 9 1.43 -20.27 13.98
N ASP A 10 1.36 -18.98 14.28
CA ASP A 10 0.16 -18.30 14.74
C ASP A 10 0.12 -16.83 14.28
N GLU A 11 -0.98 -16.14 14.59
CA GLU A 11 -1.17 -14.73 14.25
C GLU A 11 -0.18 -13.82 14.98
N ALA A 12 0.06 -14.06 16.26
CA ALA A 12 0.94 -13.24 17.09
C ALA A 12 2.40 -13.30 16.58
N GLY A 13 2.87 -14.49 16.24
CA GLY A 13 4.18 -14.70 15.62
C GLY A 13 4.31 -13.97 14.29
N TYR A 14 3.24 -13.97 13.47
CA TYR A 14 3.28 -13.25 12.21
C TYR A 14 3.29 -11.73 12.41
N VAL A 15 2.51 -11.22 13.36
CA VAL A 15 2.51 -9.79 13.72
C VAL A 15 3.88 -9.37 14.24
N ALA A 16 4.54 -10.21 15.05
CA ALA A 16 5.92 -9.96 15.48
C ALA A 16 6.88 -9.81 14.29
N LEU A 17 6.78 -10.70 13.29
CA LEU A 17 7.57 -10.61 12.05
C LEU A 17 7.25 -9.35 11.23
N MET A 18 5.98 -8.93 11.18
CA MET A 18 5.60 -7.68 10.51
C MET A 18 6.24 -6.46 11.18
N ASN A 19 6.19 -6.38 12.51
CA ASN A 19 6.79 -5.28 13.27
C ASN A 19 8.31 -5.28 13.20
N GLU A 20 8.95 -6.45 13.24
CA GLU A 20 10.39 -6.58 13.00
C GLU A 20 10.77 -6.06 11.61
N ALA A 21 10.01 -6.45 10.57
CA ALA A 21 10.24 -5.95 9.21
C ALA A 21 10.03 -4.45 9.10
N ALA A 22 9.00 -3.89 9.76
CA ALA A 22 8.77 -2.45 9.83
C ALA A 22 9.98 -1.71 10.45
N GLY A 23 10.51 -2.23 11.55
CA GLY A 23 11.72 -1.68 12.18
C GLY A 23 12.93 -1.69 11.25
N ARG A 24 13.18 -2.81 10.57
CA ARG A 24 14.29 -2.93 9.59
C ARG A 24 14.16 -1.97 8.40
N MET A 25 12.94 -1.69 7.97
CA MET A 25 12.67 -0.72 6.90
C MET A 25 12.69 0.73 7.38
N GLY A 26 12.89 1.00 8.66
CA GLY A 26 12.84 2.36 9.22
C GLY A 26 11.44 2.97 9.19
N LEU A 27 10.38 2.16 9.37
CA LEU A 27 9.00 2.63 9.50
C LEU A 27 8.75 3.07 10.94
N THR A 28 9.28 4.23 11.30
CA THR A 28 9.43 4.67 12.70
C THR A 28 8.12 5.03 13.42
N ALA A 29 7.02 5.14 12.69
CA ALA A 29 5.69 5.44 13.21
C ALA A 29 4.63 4.43 12.74
N THR A 30 5.07 3.21 12.41
CA THR A 30 4.20 2.10 12.02
C THR A 30 4.24 1.01 13.08
N HIS A 31 3.07 0.58 13.51
CA HIS A 31 2.88 -0.59 14.35
C HIS A 31 1.71 -1.44 13.82
N TYR A 32 1.95 -2.72 13.68
CA TYR A 32 0.95 -3.71 13.28
C TYR A 32 0.42 -4.45 14.50
N ALA A 33 -0.90 -4.45 14.69
CA ALA A 33 -1.59 -5.24 15.72
C ALA A 33 -2.21 -6.53 15.15
N ASN A 34 -2.45 -6.55 13.83
CA ASN A 34 -2.95 -7.72 13.11
C ASN A 34 -2.49 -7.71 11.65
N PRO A 35 -2.52 -8.86 10.93
CA PRO A 35 -2.03 -8.96 9.56
C PRO A 35 -3.05 -8.53 8.50
N ASN A 36 -4.29 -8.31 8.85
CA ASN A 36 -5.39 -8.13 7.91
C ASN A 36 -5.96 -6.71 7.86
N GLY A 37 -5.49 -5.80 8.72
CA GLY A 37 -5.93 -4.40 8.74
C GLY A 37 -7.28 -4.18 9.43
N LEU A 38 -7.75 -5.13 10.23
CA LEU A 38 -8.94 -4.93 11.06
C LEU A 38 -8.69 -3.83 12.11
N PRO A 39 -9.75 -3.13 12.54
CA PRO A 39 -9.61 -2.05 13.49
C PRO A 39 -8.98 -2.48 14.81
N ASP A 40 -7.85 -1.88 15.15
CA ASP A 40 -7.19 -1.99 16.43
C ASP A 40 -6.55 -0.63 16.77
N PRO A 41 -6.70 -0.11 18.00
CA PRO A 41 -6.12 1.18 18.39
C PRO A 41 -4.59 1.23 18.28
N ALA A 42 -3.91 0.08 18.39
CA ALA A 42 -2.46 -0.02 18.26
C ALA A 42 -2.00 -0.12 16.80
N GLN A 43 -2.92 -0.34 15.85
CA GLN A 43 -2.57 -0.43 14.43
C GLN A 43 -2.48 0.95 13.80
N VAL A 44 -1.28 1.46 13.66
CA VAL A 44 -1.00 2.84 13.22
C VAL A 44 0.07 2.86 12.14
N THR A 45 0.04 3.90 11.30
CA THR A 45 1.05 4.17 10.28
C THR A 45 1.04 5.66 9.90
N THR A 46 1.95 6.06 9.01
CA THR A 46 2.01 7.40 8.43
C THR A 46 2.13 7.33 6.90
N ALA A 47 1.85 8.45 6.23
CA ALA A 47 2.04 8.56 4.79
C ALA A 47 3.51 8.33 4.39
N ARG A 48 4.45 8.81 5.19
CA ARG A 48 5.89 8.59 5.00
C ARG A 48 6.23 7.10 5.06
N ASP A 49 5.79 6.41 6.08
CA ASP A 49 6.10 4.99 6.27
C ASP A 49 5.47 4.12 5.17
N LEU A 50 4.24 4.42 4.75
CA LEU A 50 3.60 3.74 3.62
C LEU A 50 4.34 4.00 2.30
N ALA A 51 4.89 5.20 2.10
CA ALA A 51 5.71 5.49 0.93
C ALA A 51 7.00 4.66 0.94
N VAL A 52 7.70 4.56 2.08
CA VAL A 52 8.89 3.70 2.23
C VAL A 52 8.57 2.25 1.97
N LEU A 53 7.51 1.72 2.60
CA LEU A 53 7.05 0.34 2.37
C LEU A 53 6.75 0.06 0.90
N SER A 54 6.08 1.01 0.24
CA SER A 54 5.69 0.86 -1.17
C SER A 54 6.90 0.87 -2.10
N LEU A 55 7.87 1.74 -1.86
CA LEU A 55 9.14 1.74 -2.59
C LEU A 55 9.91 0.45 -2.37
N TYR A 56 9.98 -0.04 -1.13
CA TYR A 56 10.60 -1.31 -0.81
C TYR A 56 9.96 -2.47 -1.59
N ILE A 57 8.63 -2.57 -1.58
CA ILE A 57 7.91 -3.62 -2.33
C ILE A 57 8.23 -3.53 -3.82
N ARG A 58 8.19 -2.34 -4.41
CA ARG A 58 8.45 -2.13 -5.84
C ARG A 58 9.87 -2.49 -6.24
N GLN A 59 10.84 -2.20 -5.40
CA GLN A 59 12.25 -2.50 -5.67
C GLN A 59 12.61 -3.96 -5.42
N THR A 60 12.07 -4.54 -4.35
CA THR A 60 12.44 -5.90 -3.91
C THR A 60 11.63 -6.99 -4.61
N PHE A 61 10.37 -6.69 -4.98
CA PHE A 61 9.43 -7.67 -5.53
C PHE A 61 8.81 -7.24 -6.86
N PRO A 62 9.60 -6.82 -7.86
CA PRO A 62 9.08 -6.29 -9.12
C PRO A 62 8.19 -7.29 -9.87
N GLN A 63 8.41 -8.60 -9.69
CA GLN A 63 7.65 -9.68 -10.31
C GLN A 63 6.18 -9.72 -9.86
N TYR A 64 5.83 -9.09 -8.72
CA TYR A 64 4.46 -9.03 -8.20
C TYR A 64 3.74 -7.71 -8.53
N LEU A 65 4.41 -6.75 -9.16
CA LEU A 65 3.79 -5.46 -9.50
C LEU A 65 2.54 -5.59 -10.37
N PRO A 66 2.43 -6.54 -11.33
CA PRO A 66 1.21 -6.73 -12.11
C PRO A 66 -0.03 -7.01 -11.26
N ILE A 67 0.12 -7.61 -10.06
CA ILE A 67 -1.01 -7.86 -9.14
C ILE A 67 -1.64 -6.53 -8.69
N PHE A 68 -0.81 -5.51 -8.43
CA PHE A 68 -1.28 -4.20 -8.00
C PHE A 68 -1.96 -3.39 -9.12
N ALA A 69 -1.67 -3.71 -10.38
CA ALA A 69 -2.29 -3.09 -11.54
C ALA A 69 -3.62 -3.76 -11.95
N THR A 70 -4.05 -4.78 -11.22
CA THR A 70 -5.31 -5.49 -11.50
C THR A 70 -6.51 -4.63 -11.12
N SER A 71 -7.35 -4.28 -12.10
CA SER A 71 -8.57 -3.52 -11.86
C SER A 71 -9.79 -4.40 -11.61
N THR A 72 -9.79 -5.64 -12.12
CA THR A 72 -10.94 -6.54 -12.01
C THR A 72 -10.50 -7.99 -11.88
N VAL A 73 -11.20 -8.74 -11.02
CA VAL A 73 -11.12 -10.20 -10.95
C VAL A 73 -12.52 -10.79 -11.02
N THR A 74 -12.73 -11.75 -11.91
CA THR A 74 -13.99 -12.51 -11.97
C THR A 74 -13.78 -13.86 -11.29
N LEU A 75 -14.57 -14.15 -10.25
CA LEU A 75 -14.57 -15.43 -9.55
C LEU A 75 -16.01 -16.00 -9.53
N ASN A 76 -16.17 -17.22 -10.03
CA ASN A 76 -17.47 -17.89 -10.11
C ASN A 76 -18.58 -17.02 -10.76
N GLY A 77 -18.21 -16.30 -11.84
CA GLY A 77 -19.11 -15.39 -12.55
C GLY A 77 -19.35 -14.04 -11.85
N ARG A 78 -18.88 -13.86 -10.61
CA ARG A 78 -18.97 -12.60 -9.87
C ARG A 78 -17.76 -11.71 -10.19
N LYS A 79 -18.03 -10.53 -10.71
CA LYS A 79 -17.02 -9.49 -10.94
C LYS A 79 -16.68 -8.76 -9.64
N LEU A 80 -15.40 -8.71 -9.30
CA LEU A 80 -14.84 -7.97 -8.19
C LEU A 80 -13.97 -6.84 -8.76
N GLU A 81 -14.35 -5.61 -8.50
CA GLU A 81 -13.66 -4.42 -9.01
C GLU A 81 -12.72 -3.83 -7.94
N SER A 82 -11.62 -3.24 -8.41
CA SER A 82 -10.72 -2.48 -7.56
C SER A 82 -11.35 -1.16 -7.17
N GLU A 83 -11.19 -0.78 -5.90
CA GLU A 83 -11.55 0.54 -5.40
C GLU A 83 -10.57 1.65 -5.83
N ASN A 84 -9.46 1.30 -6.46
CA ASN A 84 -8.52 2.23 -7.07
C ASN A 84 -9.00 2.63 -8.48
N LYS A 85 -9.82 3.67 -8.57
CA LYS A 85 -10.37 4.13 -9.84
C LYS A 85 -9.34 4.77 -10.78
N LEU A 86 -8.13 5.06 -10.29
CA LEU A 86 -7.03 5.52 -11.16
C LEU A 86 -6.63 4.43 -12.17
N LEU A 87 -6.79 3.15 -11.85
CA LEU A 87 -6.48 2.03 -12.76
C LEU A 87 -7.29 2.05 -14.06
N GLU A 88 -8.46 2.67 -14.05
CA GLU A 88 -9.36 2.74 -15.19
C GLU A 88 -9.47 4.15 -15.79
N ASN A 89 -9.14 5.19 -14.99
CA ASN A 89 -9.43 6.57 -15.35
C ASN A 89 -8.23 7.53 -15.24
N PHE A 90 -7.00 7.02 -15.03
CA PHE A 90 -5.80 7.84 -14.95
C PHE A 90 -4.61 7.12 -15.60
N ALA A 91 -4.23 7.55 -16.81
CA ALA A 91 -3.25 6.88 -17.65
C ALA A 91 -1.90 6.69 -16.94
N GLY A 92 -1.30 5.53 -17.16
CA GLY A 92 -0.01 5.15 -16.57
C GLY A 92 -0.11 4.63 -15.13
N THR A 93 -1.31 4.44 -14.56
CA THR A 93 -1.47 3.87 -13.22
C THR A 93 -0.99 2.43 -13.17
N THR A 94 -0.08 2.13 -12.24
CA THR A 94 0.53 0.81 -12.01
C THR A 94 0.17 0.20 -10.65
N GLY A 95 -0.63 0.87 -9.82
CA GLY A 95 -1.07 0.38 -8.51
C GLY A 95 -1.38 1.51 -7.53
N MET A 96 -1.38 1.28 -6.20
CA MET A 96 -1.02 0.02 -5.55
C MET A 96 -2.15 -0.53 -4.69
N LYS A 97 -2.47 0.14 -3.58
CA LYS A 97 -3.37 -0.40 -2.56
C LYS A 97 -4.32 0.65 -2.01
N THR A 98 -5.57 0.27 -1.85
CA THR A 98 -6.58 1.03 -1.10
C THR A 98 -6.86 0.38 0.24
N GLY A 99 -7.37 1.17 1.18
CA GLY A 99 -7.83 0.69 2.48
C GLY A 99 -8.95 1.57 3.01
N TYR A 100 -9.82 0.98 3.82
CA TYR A 100 -10.90 1.69 4.49
C TYR A 100 -11.28 1.02 5.79
N ILE A 101 -11.30 1.80 6.86
CA ILE A 101 -12.04 1.54 8.10
C ILE A 101 -12.57 2.87 8.61
N CYS A 102 -13.63 2.84 9.44
CA CYS A 102 -14.20 4.08 10.00
C CYS A 102 -13.16 4.92 10.77
N ALA A 103 -12.19 4.28 11.42
CA ALA A 103 -11.18 4.96 12.22
C ALA A 103 -10.11 5.68 11.40
N SER A 104 -9.82 5.23 10.17
CA SER A 104 -8.78 5.81 9.33
C SER A 104 -9.31 6.60 8.13
N GLY A 105 -10.63 6.56 7.86
CA GLY A 105 -11.17 7.06 6.60
C GLY A 105 -10.75 6.22 5.39
N LEU A 106 -10.84 6.78 4.20
CA LEU A 106 -10.47 6.11 2.96
C LEU A 106 -9.01 6.42 2.60
N ASN A 107 -8.23 5.39 2.38
CA ASN A 107 -6.79 5.48 2.19
C ASN A 107 -6.38 4.93 0.84
N MET A 108 -5.25 5.41 0.31
CA MET A 108 -4.67 4.93 -0.94
C MET A 108 -3.16 5.16 -0.97
N VAL A 109 -2.47 4.17 -1.49
CA VAL A 109 -1.16 4.37 -2.12
C VAL A 109 -1.37 4.19 -3.62
N ALA A 110 -1.05 5.21 -4.41
CA ALA A 110 -1.14 5.19 -5.86
C ALA A 110 0.25 5.30 -6.49
N THR A 111 0.49 4.54 -7.57
CA THR A 111 1.71 4.64 -8.37
C THR A 111 1.36 4.82 -9.83
N VAL A 112 2.07 5.72 -10.49
CA VAL A 112 1.85 6.07 -11.90
C VAL A 112 3.18 6.25 -12.61
N GLU A 113 3.26 5.74 -13.82
CA GLU A 113 4.43 5.84 -14.69
C GLU A 113 4.06 6.53 -15.99
N ARG A 114 4.72 7.65 -16.30
CA ARG A 114 4.53 8.39 -17.55
C ARG A 114 5.86 8.92 -18.04
N ASN A 115 6.15 8.71 -19.32
CA ASN A 115 7.34 9.28 -19.99
C ASN A 115 8.65 9.00 -19.23
N GLY A 116 8.82 7.77 -18.75
CA GLY A 116 10.01 7.35 -17.99
C GLY A 116 10.10 7.89 -16.55
N ARG A 117 9.09 8.63 -16.09
CA ARG A 117 9.01 9.11 -14.70
C ARG A 117 7.99 8.24 -13.93
N SER A 118 8.38 7.82 -12.74
CA SER A 118 7.51 7.10 -11.81
C SER A 118 7.21 7.99 -10.60
N LEU A 119 5.94 8.15 -10.26
CA LEU A 119 5.49 8.89 -9.09
C LEU A 119 4.67 8.00 -8.18
N LEU A 120 4.74 8.29 -6.89
CA LEU A 120 3.97 7.65 -5.84
C LEU A 120 3.26 8.73 -5.01
N ALA A 121 1.95 8.56 -4.81
CA ALA A 121 1.14 9.38 -3.93
C ALA A 121 0.55 8.54 -2.80
N VAL A 122 0.50 9.09 -1.59
CA VAL A 122 -0.16 8.48 -0.43
C VAL A 122 -1.25 9.42 0.06
N ILE A 123 -2.47 8.92 0.11
CA ILE A 123 -3.63 9.61 0.66
C ILE A 123 -4.09 8.86 1.90
N LEU A 124 -4.25 9.55 3.00
CA LEU A 124 -4.81 9.04 4.24
C LEU A 124 -6.00 9.90 4.67
N GLY A 125 -7.06 9.27 5.13
CA GLY A 125 -8.18 9.97 5.73
C GLY A 125 -9.18 10.60 4.76
N GLY A 126 -9.28 10.14 3.53
CA GLY A 126 -10.29 10.63 2.58
C GLY A 126 -11.71 10.46 3.11
N ALA A 127 -12.57 11.45 2.84
CA ALA A 127 -13.97 11.46 3.26
C ALA A 127 -14.85 10.53 2.42
N SER A 128 -14.48 10.29 1.16
CA SER A 128 -15.21 9.44 0.21
C SER A 128 -14.26 8.79 -0.79
N ALA A 129 -14.77 7.83 -1.56
CA ALA A 129 -14.00 7.21 -2.65
C ALA A 129 -13.63 8.24 -3.72
N ARG A 130 -14.55 9.17 -4.07
CA ARG A 130 -14.28 10.28 -4.96
C ARG A 130 -13.13 11.13 -4.42
N ASP A 131 -13.28 11.64 -3.20
CA ASP A 131 -12.31 12.50 -2.54
C ASP A 131 -10.90 11.91 -2.55
N ARG A 132 -10.77 10.65 -2.10
CA ARG A 132 -9.50 9.92 -2.11
C ARG A 132 -8.89 9.78 -3.51
N ASN A 133 -9.70 9.40 -4.51
CA ASN A 133 -9.19 9.15 -5.85
C ASN A 133 -8.79 10.46 -6.56
N GLU A 134 -9.61 11.51 -6.44
CA GLU A 134 -9.33 12.82 -7.06
C GLU A 134 -8.11 13.50 -6.41
N HIS A 135 -7.96 13.46 -5.09
CA HIS A 135 -6.76 13.98 -4.42
C HIS A 135 -5.49 13.22 -4.84
N ALA A 136 -5.58 11.89 -5.00
CA ALA A 136 -4.44 11.12 -5.49
C ALA A 136 -4.04 11.54 -6.92
N ALA A 137 -5.04 11.72 -7.80
CA ALA A 137 -4.83 12.15 -9.17
C ALA A 137 -4.27 13.58 -9.22
N GLU A 138 -4.80 14.51 -8.40
CA GLU A 138 -4.28 15.88 -8.29
C GLU A 138 -2.79 15.90 -7.92
N LEU A 139 -2.40 15.20 -6.84
CA LEU A 139 -1.01 15.16 -6.40
C LEU A 139 -0.08 14.60 -7.48
N LEU A 140 -0.52 13.54 -8.17
CA LEU A 140 0.24 12.94 -9.27
C LEU A 140 0.36 13.91 -10.45
N MET A 141 -0.73 14.60 -10.83
CA MET A 141 -0.68 15.61 -11.88
C MET A 141 0.26 16.77 -11.54
N ARG A 142 0.23 17.26 -10.30
CA ARG A 142 1.16 18.29 -9.84
C ARG A 142 2.60 17.84 -9.93
N GLY A 143 2.87 16.57 -9.60
CA GLY A 143 4.19 15.97 -9.75
C GLY A 143 4.64 15.88 -11.22
N PHE A 144 3.78 15.42 -12.13
CA PHE A 144 4.12 15.32 -13.56
C PHE A 144 4.28 16.69 -14.23
N ASN A 145 3.44 17.66 -13.89
CA ASN A 145 3.48 19.01 -14.45
C ASN A 145 4.58 19.90 -13.84
N GLY A 146 5.34 19.40 -12.87
CA GLY A 146 6.40 20.16 -12.20
C GLY A 146 5.91 21.30 -11.30
N THR A 147 4.61 21.31 -10.95
CA THR A 147 4.03 22.31 -10.04
C THR A 147 4.13 21.90 -8.57
N ALA A 148 4.51 20.65 -8.27
CA ALA A 148 4.88 20.24 -6.93
C ALA A 148 6.23 20.85 -6.56
N LEU A 149 6.28 21.55 -5.43
CA LEU A 149 7.53 22.13 -4.94
C LEU A 149 8.36 21.05 -4.24
N PRO A 150 9.57 20.74 -4.73
CA PRO A 150 10.45 19.80 -4.07
C PRO A 150 10.92 20.35 -2.71
N THR A 151 10.87 19.54 -1.67
CA THR A 151 11.35 19.91 -0.34
C THR A 151 12.87 19.76 -0.19
N GLY A 152 13.55 19.18 -1.18
CA GLY A 152 14.97 18.81 -1.08
C GLY A 152 15.22 17.56 -0.22
N GLN A 153 14.18 16.96 0.34
CA GLN A 153 14.26 15.75 1.15
C GLN A 153 13.87 14.52 0.35
N THR A 154 14.50 13.40 0.63
CA THR A 154 14.03 12.09 0.18
C THR A 154 13.02 11.53 1.18
N VAL A 155 12.19 10.58 0.76
CA VAL A 155 11.26 9.91 1.68
C VAL A 155 11.99 9.18 2.83
N LEU A 156 13.24 8.78 2.60
CA LEU A 156 14.07 8.11 3.61
C LEU A 156 14.63 9.10 4.65
N THR A 157 14.93 10.34 4.22
CA THR A 157 15.41 11.40 5.11
C THR A 157 14.29 12.23 5.76
N LEU A 158 13.07 12.10 5.24
CA LEU A 158 11.88 12.72 5.83
C LEU A 158 11.56 12.03 7.15
N GLY A 159 11.55 12.79 8.25
CA GLY A 159 11.17 12.28 9.57
C GLY A 159 9.65 12.21 9.76
N ASN A 160 9.19 11.26 10.57
CA ASN A 160 7.84 11.30 11.11
C ASN A 160 7.76 12.36 12.22
N SER A 161 6.62 13.06 12.34
CA SER A 161 6.40 13.99 13.43
C SER A 161 5.97 13.27 14.71
N PRO A 162 6.76 13.28 15.78
CA PRO A 162 6.37 12.63 17.04
C PRO A 162 5.24 13.38 17.77
N ALA A 163 4.95 14.60 17.37
CA ALA A 163 3.94 15.45 18.01
C ALA A 163 2.51 15.20 17.49
N MET A 164 2.36 14.40 16.44
CA MET A 164 1.06 14.13 15.83
C MET A 164 0.55 12.75 16.27
N PRO A 165 -0.41 12.67 17.18
CA PRO A 165 -1.03 11.40 17.55
C PRO A 165 -1.88 10.86 16.39
N PRO A 166 -2.13 9.53 16.35
CA PRO A 166 -3.08 8.95 15.42
C PRO A 166 -4.46 9.58 15.56
N VAL A 167 -5.11 9.91 14.44
CA VAL A 167 -6.44 10.50 14.42
C VAL A 167 -7.47 9.40 14.30
N ASP A 168 -8.46 9.37 15.21
CA ASP A 168 -9.66 8.53 15.08
C ASP A 168 -10.74 9.29 14.31
N MET A 169 -10.95 8.90 13.07
CA MET A 169 -11.92 9.54 12.18
C MET A 169 -13.35 8.96 12.29
N ARG A 170 -13.63 8.01 13.20
CA ARG A 170 -14.97 7.42 13.31
C ARG A 170 -16.11 8.43 13.40
N PRO A 171 -16.01 9.53 14.19
CA PRO A 171 -17.05 10.54 14.23
C PRO A 171 -17.36 11.17 12.87
N GLN A 172 -16.29 11.45 12.08
CA GLN A 172 -16.35 12.11 10.77
C GLN A 172 -16.72 11.17 9.63
N ILE A 173 -16.36 9.88 9.71
CA ILE A 173 -16.55 8.93 8.61
C ILE A 173 -17.82 8.09 8.77
N CYS A 174 -18.09 7.58 9.95
CA CYS A 174 -19.22 6.66 10.21
C CYS A 174 -20.16 7.16 11.30
N GLY A 175 -19.79 8.23 12.00
CA GLY A 175 -20.53 8.74 13.13
C GLY A 175 -21.52 9.86 12.78
N LYS A 176 -21.99 10.56 13.80
CA LYS A 176 -23.00 11.62 13.66
C LYS A 176 -22.55 12.81 12.81
N GLN A 177 -21.26 13.01 12.66
CA GLN A 177 -20.67 14.12 11.89
C GLN A 177 -20.47 13.77 10.39
N ALA A 178 -20.68 12.51 9.98
CA ALA A 178 -20.29 12.02 8.65
C ALA A 178 -20.88 12.85 7.51
N LYS A 179 -22.18 13.18 7.58
CA LYS A 179 -22.86 13.97 6.54
C LYS A 179 -22.28 15.39 6.46
N ALA A 180 -22.07 16.05 7.60
CA ALA A 180 -21.54 17.42 7.64
C ALA A 180 -20.08 17.45 7.21
N TYR A 181 -19.30 16.46 7.62
CA TYR A 181 -17.90 16.33 7.22
C TYR A 181 -17.77 16.09 5.71
N ALA A 182 -18.52 15.14 5.15
CA ALA A 182 -18.53 14.90 3.71
C ALA A 182 -18.87 16.17 2.93
N ALA A 183 -19.94 16.88 3.31
CA ALA A 183 -20.34 18.14 2.66
C ALA A 183 -19.26 19.22 2.76
N SER A 184 -18.56 19.32 3.89
CA SER A 184 -17.45 20.27 4.05
C SER A 184 -16.27 19.95 3.14
N GLN A 185 -15.94 18.65 2.98
CA GLN A 185 -14.86 18.21 2.08
C GLN A 185 -15.25 18.42 0.60
N GLU A 186 -16.50 18.16 0.24
CA GLU A 186 -17.03 18.43 -1.10
C GLU A 186 -16.99 19.93 -1.46
N ALA A 187 -17.34 20.79 -0.52
CA ALA A 187 -17.25 22.23 -0.71
C ALA A 187 -15.79 22.73 -0.83
N ALA A 188 -14.88 22.15 -0.06
CA ALA A 188 -13.46 22.49 -0.08
C ALA A 188 -12.74 21.97 -1.33
N PHE A 189 -13.15 20.80 -1.83
CA PHE A 189 -12.56 20.15 -2.99
C PHE A 189 -13.65 19.52 -3.87
N PRO A 190 -14.27 20.32 -4.77
CA PRO A 190 -15.40 19.88 -5.58
C PRO A 190 -15.02 19.02 -6.79
N MET A 191 -13.74 18.73 -7.03
CA MET A 191 -13.27 17.91 -8.15
C MET A 191 -13.98 16.57 -8.21
N GLY A 192 -14.46 16.18 -9.39
CA GLY A 192 -15.16 14.92 -9.63
C GLY A 192 -16.59 14.84 -9.11
N LEU A 193 -17.18 15.95 -8.62
CA LEU A 193 -18.62 16.06 -8.39
C LEU A 193 -19.37 16.27 -9.71
N GLU A 194 -20.67 15.99 -9.71
CA GLU A 194 -21.52 16.21 -10.88
C GLU A 194 -21.44 17.68 -11.35
N GLY A 195 -21.15 17.86 -12.63
CA GLY A 195 -20.98 19.19 -13.23
C GLY A 195 -19.66 19.90 -12.88
N GLN A 196 -18.77 19.26 -12.15
CA GLN A 196 -17.44 19.79 -11.82
C GLN A 196 -16.33 19.09 -12.63
N PRO A 197 -15.17 19.75 -12.84
CA PRO A 197 -14.00 19.10 -13.42
C PRO A 197 -13.57 17.86 -12.63
N SER A 198 -12.88 16.92 -13.31
CA SER A 198 -12.27 15.73 -12.70
C SER A 198 -10.87 15.54 -13.26
N TYR A 199 -9.98 14.98 -12.46
CA TYR A 199 -8.68 14.49 -12.93
C TYR A 199 -8.76 13.08 -13.51
N LEU A 200 -9.87 12.37 -13.26
CA LEU A 200 -10.09 10.97 -13.67
C LEU A 200 -10.87 10.92 -14.99
N THR A 201 -10.26 11.41 -16.06
CA THR A 201 -10.91 11.58 -17.38
C THR A 201 -10.43 10.60 -18.45
N ASP A 202 -9.35 9.86 -18.17
CA ASP A 202 -8.84 8.88 -19.12
C ASP A 202 -9.77 7.66 -19.17
N THR A 203 -9.79 6.97 -20.31
CA THR A 203 -10.43 5.67 -20.45
C THR A 203 -9.36 4.62 -20.73
N ILE A 204 -9.13 3.74 -19.77
CA ILE A 204 -8.09 2.72 -19.83
C ILE A 204 -8.74 1.36 -19.86
N LEU A 205 -8.26 0.48 -20.73
CA LEU A 205 -8.72 -0.90 -20.74
C LEU A 205 -8.37 -1.58 -19.42
N PRO A 206 -9.35 -2.19 -18.74
CA PRO A 206 -9.13 -2.80 -17.44
C PRO A 206 -8.18 -3.99 -17.56
N THR A 207 -7.24 -4.09 -16.61
CA THR A 207 -6.46 -5.31 -16.41
C THR A 207 -7.31 -6.29 -15.62
N ALA A 208 -7.87 -7.27 -16.32
CA ALA A 208 -8.86 -8.20 -15.78
C ALA A 208 -8.34 -9.64 -15.77
N TYR A 209 -8.62 -10.36 -14.69
CA TYR A 209 -8.34 -11.78 -14.56
C TYR A 209 -9.60 -12.57 -14.26
N VAL A 210 -9.64 -13.82 -14.74
CA VAL A 210 -10.65 -14.80 -14.33
C VAL A 210 -9.97 -15.78 -13.38
N ALA A 211 -10.47 -15.84 -12.16
CA ALA A 211 -10.03 -16.81 -11.17
C ALA A 211 -10.95 -18.05 -11.21
N THR A 212 -10.35 -19.22 -11.16
CA THR A 212 -11.07 -20.50 -11.07
C THR A 212 -11.08 -20.94 -9.61
N ASP A 213 -12.26 -21.22 -9.09
CA ASP A 213 -12.40 -21.90 -7.81
C ASP A 213 -12.08 -23.37 -8.02
N LEU A 214 -10.96 -23.82 -7.48
CA LEU A 214 -10.55 -25.22 -7.55
C LEU A 214 -11.25 -26.10 -6.51
N GLY A 215 -12.15 -25.52 -5.71
CA GLY A 215 -12.79 -26.20 -4.59
C GLY A 215 -11.79 -26.62 -3.50
N ARG A 216 -12.22 -27.58 -2.68
CA ARG A 216 -11.32 -28.18 -1.69
C ARG A 216 -10.40 -29.17 -2.42
N ILE A 217 -9.14 -28.82 -2.54
CA ILE A 217 -8.12 -29.73 -3.05
C ILE A 217 -7.90 -30.79 -1.98
N ALA A 218 -8.44 -32.01 -2.21
CA ALA A 218 -8.27 -33.18 -1.35
C ALA A 218 -6.86 -33.80 -1.50
N VAL A 219 -5.88 -33.06 -1.94
CA VAL A 219 -4.50 -33.51 -2.09
C VAL A 219 -3.73 -33.05 -0.86
N GLY A 220 -2.96 -33.97 -0.26
CA GLY A 220 -2.06 -33.61 0.82
C GLY A 220 -1.16 -32.46 0.39
N VAL A 221 -1.53 -31.24 0.81
CA VAL A 221 -0.69 -30.07 0.61
C VAL A 221 0.59 -30.36 1.41
N SER A 222 1.70 -30.54 0.72
CA SER A 222 2.98 -30.61 1.39
C SER A 222 3.13 -29.29 2.15
N LEU A 223 3.03 -29.35 3.46
CA LEU A 223 3.24 -28.18 4.30
C LEU A 223 4.59 -27.55 3.92
N PRO A 224 4.69 -26.23 3.88
CA PRO A 224 5.96 -25.56 3.69
C PRO A 224 6.97 -26.19 4.67
N ARG A 225 8.19 -26.41 4.20
CA ARG A 225 9.24 -26.94 5.07
C ARG A 225 9.34 -26.07 6.33
N PRO A 226 9.52 -26.66 7.51
CA PRO A 226 9.79 -25.87 8.70
C PRO A 226 10.89 -24.86 8.41
N ARG A 227 10.70 -23.63 8.87
CA ARG A 227 11.71 -22.57 8.73
C ARG A 227 13.02 -23.09 9.34
N PRO A 228 14.18 -22.85 8.71
CA PRO A 228 15.48 -23.17 9.34
C PRO A 228 15.53 -22.58 10.74
N ALA A 229 16.05 -23.34 11.70
CA ALA A 229 16.09 -22.98 13.12
C ALA A 229 16.91 -21.71 13.44
N HIS A 230 17.60 -21.15 12.44
CA HIS A 230 18.37 -19.91 12.58
C HIS A 230 17.84 -18.86 11.57
N LEU A 231 17.42 -17.76 12.10
CA LEU A 231 17.33 -16.52 11.33
C LEU A 231 18.74 -16.16 10.85
N PRO A 232 18.90 -15.63 9.61
CA PRO A 232 20.19 -15.05 9.26
C PRO A 232 20.55 -13.99 10.30
N VAL A 233 21.72 -14.13 10.91
CA VAL A 233 22.25 -13.11 11.82
C VAL A 233 22.59 -11.92 10.95
N PHE A 234 21.86 -10.82 11.14
CA PHE A 234 22.18 -9.56 10.51
C PHE A 234 23.37 -8.97 11.25
N THR A 235 24.52 -8.90 10.60
CA THR A 235 25.61 -8.03 11.05
C THR A 235 25.24 -6.60 10.68
N GLU A 236 25.36 -5.68 11.63
CA GLU A 236 25.24 -4.26 11.35
C GLU A 236 26.23 -3.89 10.23
N PRO A 237 25.81 -3.08 9.22
CA PRO A 237 26.73 -2.64 8.18
C PRO A 237 27.84 -1.82 8.85
N THR A 238 29.09 -2.17 8.55
CA THR A 238 30.24 -1.34 8.93
C THR A 238 30.16 0.00 8.19
N GLU A 239 30.62 1.09 8.81
CA GLU A 239 30.57 2.47 8.28
C GLU A 239 31.14 2.60 6.85
N GLU A 240 31.98 1.70 6.41
CA GLU A 240 32.55 1.67 5.05
C GLU A 240 31.52 1.36 3.94
N ALA A 241 30.42 0.64 4.24
CA ALA A 241 29.39 0.33 3.24
C ALA A 241 28.48 1.52 2.90
N ALA A 242 28.55 2.59 3.68
CA ALA A 242 27.72 3.81 3.50
C ALA A 242 28.23 4.77 2.41
N LEU A 243 29.43 4.56 1.89
CA LEU A 243 30.10 5.48 0.95
C LEU A 243 29.93 5.10 -0.53
N ASP A 244 29.41 3.91 -0.82
CA ASP A 244 29.34 3.39 -2.18
C ASP A 244 27.90 3.48 -2.74
N GLY A 245 27.34 4.66 -2.85
CA GLY A 245 26.20 5.08 -3.67
C GLY A 245 25.02 4.11 -3.90
N ASP A 246 25.03 2.93 -3.30
CA ASP A 246 23.98 1.93 -3.43
C ASP A 246 22.85 2.25 -2.44
N LEU A 247 21.70 2.69 -2.96
CA LEU A 247 20.49 3.10 -2.25
C LEU A 247 19.81 1.95 -1.47
N ARG A 248 20.57 1.12 -0.79
CA ARG A 248 20.08 0.02 0.06
C ARG A 248 20.43 0.27 1.53
N PRO A 249 19.76 1.20 2.23
CA PRO A 249 20.02 1.37 3.65
C PRO A 249 19.50 0.15 4.42
N GLY A 250 20.41 -0.64 4.96
CA GLY A 250 20.13 -1.62 6.02
C GLY A 250 19.29 -2.84 5.64
N LEU A 251 19.08 -3.13 4.35
CA LEU A 251 18.37 -4.33 3.94
C LEU A 251 19.36 -5.48 3.73
N PRO A 252 19.06 -6.68 4.24
CA PRO A 252 19.94 -7.84 4.03
C PRO A 252 20.03 -8.14 2.54
N ALA A 253 21.23 -8.38 2.04
CA ALA A 253 21.51 -8.72 0.64
C ALA A 253 20.85 -10.02 0.16
N SER A 254 20.22 -10.78 1.03
CA SER A 254 19.53 -12.02 0.73
C SER A 254 18.30 -12.21 1.62
N ILE A 255 17.16 -11.66 1.22
CA ILE A 255 15.89 -12.27 1.59
C ILE A 255 15.74 -13.48 0.67
N PRO A 256 15.55 -14.71 1.21
CA PRO A 256 15.36 -15.87 0.35
C PRO A 256 14.13 -15.64 -0.52
N PHE A 257 14.32 -15.57 -1.84
CA PHE A 257 13.21 -15.52 -2.76
C PHE A 257 12.32 -16.75 -2.57
N PRO A 258 10.99 -16.59 -2.63
CA PRO A 258 10.10 -17.73 -2.82
C PRO A 258 10.57 -18.48 -4.08
N ARG A 259 10.83 -19.78 -3.94
CA ARG A 259 11.24 -20.58 -5.10
C ARG A 259 10.17 -20.51 -6.18
N PRO A 260 10.54 -20.47 -7.47
CA PRO A 260 9.56 -20.53 -8.56
C PRO A 260 8.67 -21.76 -8.35
N ARG A 261 7.37 -21.60 -8.62
CA ARG A 261 6.43 -22.72 -8.59
C ARG A 261 6.90 -23.79 -9.56
N PRO A 262 6.85 -25.09 -9.21
CA PRO A 262 7.03 -26.13 -10.20
C PRO A 262 6.03 -25.92 -11.35
N ARG A 263 6.52 -26.00 -12.57
CA ARG A 263 5.64 -26.09 -13.75
C ARG A 263 5.04 -27.48 -13.74
N PHE A 264 3.74 -27.56 -13.61
CA PHE A 264 2.96 -28.77 -13.88
C PHE A 264 2.65 -28.85 -15.37
#